data_44ea693d604b92e3907e2eb167604ce5
#
_entry.id   44ea693d604b92e3907e2eb167604ce5
#
_cell.length_a   1.000
_cell.length_b   1.000
_cell.length_c   1.000
_cell.angle_alpha   90.00
_cell.angle_beta   90.00
_cell.angle_gamma   90.00
#
_symmetry.space_group_name_H-M   'P 1'
#
loop_
_entity.id
_entity.type
_entity.pdbx_description
1 polymer ?
#
loop_
_entity_poly.entity_id
_entity_poly.type
_entity_poly.pdbx_seq_one_letter_code
_entity_poly.pdbx_strand_id
1 'polypeptide(L)'
;MENLTIEGTPKTPTIKFQPEDGKLLIQGRSIPENSIEFYKPLVDALDGYNGSAAVDIVLEYFNTSSSKCILDVFKKLEKIKSEGNDVEIKWHYEEDDEDMLEAGEDYQAIINIPFKIVEIEE
;
A
#
# COMPACT_ATOMS: atom_id res chain seq x y z
N MET A 1 -18.71 6.44 -0.87
CA MET A 1 -17.51 6.68 -0.04
C MET A 1 -16.64 7.73 -0.72
N GLU A 2 -16.16 8.67 0.04
CA GLU A 2 -15.35 9.77 -0.49
C GLU A 2 -13.91 9.34 -0.79
N ASN A 3 -13.29 10.03 -1.75
CA ASN A 3 -11.89 9.82 -2.03
C ASN A 3 -11.03 10.30 -0.83
N LEU A 4 -9.98 9.55 -0.54
CA LEU A 4 -8.98 9.95 0.44
C LEU A 4 -7.71 10.35 -0.30
N THR A 5 -7.25 11.57 -0.10
CA THR A 5 -6.00 12.05 -0.69
C THR A 5 -5.13 12.68 0.38
N ILE A 6 -3.91 12.16 0.50
CA ILE A 6 -2.88 12.71 1.39
C ILE A 6 -1.71 13.08 0.51
N GLU A 7 -1.35 14.36 0.47
CA GLU A 7 -0.23 14.80 -0.36
C GLU A 7 1.10 14.42 0.27
N GLY A 8 2.01 13.92 -0.55
CA GLY A 8 3.32 13.50 -0.09
C GLY A 8 4.21 14.68 0.31
N THR A 9 5.17 14.38 1.18
CA THR A 9 6.23 15.30 1.59
C THR A 9 7.57 14.57 1.43
N PRO A 10 8.70 15.24 1.67
CA PRO A 10 9.99 14.51 1.65
C PRO A 10 10.09 13.36 2.64
N LYS A 11 9.20 13.31 3.66
CA LYS A 11 9.22 12.27 4.70
C LYS A 11 7.97 11.39 4.71
N THR A 12 6.94 11.73 3.96
CA THR A 12 5.70 10.97 3.96
C THR A 12 5.21 10.73 2.54
N PRO A 13 4.60 9.56 2.28
CA PRO A 13 4.16 9.25 0.91
C PRO A 13 2.87 9.95 0.54
N THR A 14 2.65 10.06 -0.77
CA THR A 14 1.34 10.40 -1.31
C THR A 14 0.45 9.18 -1.17
N ILE A 15 -0.76 9.35 -0.65
CA ILE A 15 -1.77 8.31 -0.59
C ILE A 15 -3.01 8.78 -1.33
N LYS A 16 -3.47 8.00 -2.30
CA LYS A 16 -4.70 8.28 -3.03
C LYS A 16 -5.55 7.02 -3.04
N PHE A 17 -6.69 7.09 -2.37
CA PHE A 17 -7.66 6.02 -2.39
C PHE A 17 -8.93 6.54 -3.05
N GLN A 18 -9.30 5.92 -4.17
CA GLN A 18 -10.46 6.28 -4.98
C GLN A 18 -11.44 5.11 -4.99
N PRO A 19 -12.35 5.04 -4.00
CA PRO A 19 -13.23 3.87 -3.85
C PRO A 19 -14.13 3.60 -5.07
N GLU A 20 -14.62 4.64 -5.73
CA GLU A 20 -15.48 4.47 -6.90
C GLU A 20 -14.76 3.76 -8.04
N ASP A 21 -13.46 4.02 -8.19
CA ASP A 21 -12.63 3.40 -9.23
C ASP A 21 -11.96 2.12 -8.73
N GLY A 22 -12.03 1.86 -7.42
CA GLY A 22 -11.34 0.74 -6.81
C GLY A 22 -9.83 0.85 -6.91
N LYS A 23 -9.28 2.05 -6.75
CA LYS A 23 -7.84 2.28 -6.88
C LYS A 23 -7.21 2.84 -5.61
N LEU A 24 -6.04 2.31 -5.26
CA LEU A 24 -5.24 2.80 -4.15
C LEU A 24 -3.79 2.95 -4.61
N LEU A 25 -3.22 4.14 -4.40
CA LEU A 25 -1.82 4.43 -4.67
C LEU A 25 -1.12 4.87 -3.39
N ILE A 26 0.04 4.29 -3.11
CA ILE A 26 0.95 4.76 -2.06
C ILE A 26 2.30 4.99 -2.73
N GLN A 27 2.76 6.23 -2.80
CA GLN A 27 3.95 6.60 -3.57
C GLN A 27 4.82 7.58 -2.83
N GLY A 28 6.13 7.34 -2.83
CA GLY A 28 7.12 8.26 -2.28
C GLY A 28 7.95 7.64 -1.18
N ARG A 29 8.23 8.39 -0.13
CA ARG A 29 9.04 7.94 1.01
C ARG A 29 8.17 7.89 2.25
N SER A 30 8.31 6.83 3.04
CA SER A 30 7.51 6.65 4.25
C SER A 30 8.40 6.59 5.48
N ILE A 31 8.71 7.77 6.02
CA ILE A 31 9.49 7.94 7.25
C ILE A 31 8.79 8.95 8.17
N PRO A 32 7.48 8.78 8.45
CA PRO A 32 6.76 9.70 9.33
C PRO A 32 7.24 9.57 10.77
N GLU A 33 7.05 10.61 11.57
CA GLU A 33 7.40 10.58 12.98
C GLU A 33 6.50 9.62 13.75
N ASN A 34 5.21 9.55 13.37
CA ASN A 34 4.25 8.64 13.97
C ASN A 34 3.52 7.89 12.84
N SER A 35 4.01 6.71 12.53
CA SER A 35 3.48 5.92 11.42
C SER A 35 2.04 5.47 11.64
N ILE A 36 1.69 5.08 12.85
CA ILE A 36 0.33 4.63 13.16
C ILE A 36 -0.66 5.75 12.90
N GLU A 37 -0.37 6.94 13.41
CA GLU A 37 -1.23 8.11 13.21
C GLU A 37 -1.30 8.51 11.74
N PHE A 38 -0.17 8.44 11.04
CA PHE A 38 -0.12 8.79 9.62
C PHE A 38 -0.99 7.88 8.76
N TYR A 39 -0.94 6.57 8.98
CA TYR A 39 -1.68 5.60 8.18
C TYR A 39 -3.11 5.36 8.65
N LYS A 40 -3.47 5.86 9.83
CA LYS A 40 -4.81 5.65 10.39
C LYS A 40 -5.96 6.04 9.45
N PRO A 41 -5.93 7.20 8.77
CA PRO A 41 -7.02 7.54 7.85
C PRO A 41 -7.23 6.50 6.76
N LEU A 42 -6.15 5.94 6.22
CA LEU A 42 -6.24 4.91 5.19
C LEU A 42 -6.77 3.60 5.75
N VAL A 43 -6.25 3.17 6.90
CA VAL A 43 -6.69 1.93 7.56
C VAL A 43 -8.17 2.03 7.89
N ASP A 44 -8.62 3.16 8.43
CA ASP A 44 -10.03 3.38 8.76
C ASP A 44 -10.90 3.38 7.50
N ALA A 45 -10.44 3.99 6.42
CA ALA A 45 -11.18 4.02 5.15
C ALA A 45 -11.34 2.60 4.58
N LEU A 46 -10.28 1.80 4.63
CA LEU A 46 -10.33 0.42 4.15
C LEU A 46 -11.21 -0.46 5.03
N ASP A 47 -11.25 -0.18 6.32
CA ASP A 47 -12.05 -0.96 7.27
C ASP A 47 -13.55 -0.88 6.96
N GLY A 48 -14.01 0.23 6.37
CA GLY A 48 -15.40 0.41 5.97
C GLY A 48 -15.65 0.15 4.47
N TYR A 49 -14.65 -0.28 3.74
CA TYR A 49 -14.77 -0.44 2.30
C TYR A 49 -15.14 -1.86 1.90
N ASN A 50 -16.08 -1.97 0.96
CA ASN A 50 -16.48 -3.26 0.38
C ASN A 50 -16.58 -3.09 -1.14
N GLY A 51 -15.51 -3.47 -1.85
CA GLY A 51 -15.45 -3.35 -3.29
C GLY A 51 -14.10 -3.83 -3.80
N SER A 52 -13.89 -3.79 -5.11
CA SER A 52 -12.61 -4.18 -5.70
C SER A 52 -11.51 -3.19 -5.36
N ALA A 53 -10.27 -3.63 -5.37
CA ALA A 53 -9.13 -2.76 -5.11
C ALA A 53 -7.92 -3.16 -5.95
N ALA A 54 -7.47 -2.23 -6.80
CA ALA A 54 -6.22 -2.34 -7.52
C ALA A 54 -5.23 -1.42 -6.83
N VAL A 55 -4.21 -2.02 -6.21
CA VAL A 55 -3.28 -1.31 -5.33
C VAL A 55 -1.91 -1.19 -5.98
N ASP A 56 -1.38 0.02 -6.04
CA ASP A 56 -0.03 0.28 -6.51
C ASP A 56 0.80 0.85 -5.36
N ILE A 57 1.88 0.17 -5.02
CA ILE A 57 2.84 0.60 -4.01
C ILE A 57 4.13 0.98 -4.73
N VAL A 58 4.49 2.26 -4.68
CA VAL A 58 5.67 2.81 -5.38
C VAL A 58 6.50 3.57 -4.36
N LEU A 59 7.14 2.86 -3.45
CA LEU A 59 7.91 3.47 -2.38
C LEU A 59 9.40 3.48 -2.71
N GLU A 60 10.03 4.62 -2.48
CA GLU A 60 11.49 4.76 -2.60
C GLU A 60 12.18 4.24 -1.34
N TYR A 61 11.50 4.38 -0.19
CA TYR A 61 12.02 3.94 1.09
C TYR A 61 10.89 3.94 2.13
N PHE A 62 10.97 3.06 3.11
CA PHE A 62 10.09 3.09 4.27
C PHE A 62 10.85 2.60 5.51
N ASN A 63 10.52 3.18 6.67
CA ASN A 63 11.16 2.80 7.93
C ASN A 63 10.45 1.58 8.54
N THR A 64 11.04 1.06 9.64
CA THR A 64 10.52 -0.14 10.29
C THR A 64 9.09 0.01 10.78
N SER A 65 8.75 1.17 11.35
CA SER A 65 7.39 1.39 11.84
C SER A 65 6.39 1.47 10.69
N SER A 66 6.79 2.04 9.55
CA SER A 66 5.95 2.07 8.35
C SER A 66 5.70 0.66 7.81
N SER A 67 6.71 -0.22 7.89
CA SER A 67 6.55 -1.60 7.38
C SER A 67 5.42 -2.34 8.09
N LYS A 68 5.23 -2.08 9.37
CA LYS A 68 4.14 -2.68 10.14
C LYS A 68 2.79 -2.10 9.74
N CYS A 69 2.73 -0.78 9.51
CA CYS A 69 1.50 -0.12 9.07
C CYS A 69 1.11 -0.55 7.67
N ILE A 70 2.09 -0.73 6.78
CA ILE A 70 1.85 -1.24 5.42
C ILE A 70 1.27 -2.66 5.51
N LEU A 71 1.80 -3.49 6.42
CA LEU A 71 1.25 -4.82 6.65
C LEU A 71 -0.20 -4.74 7.13
N ASP A 72 -0.53 -3.80 8.01
CA ASP A 72 -1.92 -3.60 8.46
C ASP A 72 -2.84 -3.23 7.29
N VAL A 73 -2.36 -2.37 6.39
CA VAL A 73 -3.09 -2.03 5.16
C VAL A 73 -3.36 -3.30 4.34
N PHE A 74 -2.35 -4.14 4.16
CA PHE A 74 -2.50 -5.39 3.41
C PHE A 74 -3.47 -6.35 4.09
N LYS A 75 -3.48 -6.40 5.41
CA LYS A 75 -4.43 -7.25 6.15
C LYS A 75 -5.87 -6.77 5.99
N LYS A 76 -6.09 -5.46 5.94
CA LYS A 76 -7.43 -4.93 5.62
C LYS A 76 -7.83 -5.32 4.20
N LEU A 77 -6.89 -5.29 3.26
CA LEU A 77 -7.15 -5.73 1.89
C LEU A 77 -7.46 -7.23 1.81
N GLU A 78 -6.79 -8.05 2.61
CA GLU A 78 -7.11 -9.48 2.70
C GLU A 78 -8.54 -9.70 3.16
N LYS A 79 -8.98 -8.93 4.14
CA LYS A 79 -10.36 -9.00 4.64
C LYS A 79 -11.35 -8.63 3.53
N ILE A 80 -11.07 -7.55 2.80
CA ILE A 80 -11.90 -7.12 1.69
C ILE A 80 -12.01 -8.23 0.64
N LYS A 81 -10.89 -8.86 0.31
CA LYS A 81 -10.87 -9.98 -0.63
C LYS A 81 -11.69 -11.17 -0.11
N SER A 82 -11.60 -11.46 1.19
CA SER A 82 -12.34 -12.58 1.79
C SER A 82 -13.85 -12.37 1.73
N GLU A 83 -14.29 -11.15 1.55
CA GLU A 83 -15.71 -10.81 1.42
C GLU A 83 -16.23 -10.94 -0.01
N GLY A 84 -15.40 -11.47 -0.92
CA GLY A 84 -15.79 -11.75 -2.30
C GLY A 84 -15.36 -10.72 -3.32
N ASN A 85 -14.49 -9.80 -2.95
CA ASN A 85 -14.04 -8.75 -3.84
C ASN A 85 -12.72 -9.10 -4.52
N ASP A 86 -12.49 -8.53 -5.71
CA ASP A 86 -11.24 -8.68 -6.43
C ASP A 86 -10.23 -7.66 -5.90
N VAL A 87 -9.12 -8.15 -5.34
CA VAL A 87 -8.05 -7.31 -4.82
C VAL A 87 -6.73 -7.77 -5.43
N GLU A 88 -5.94 -6.82 -5.91
CA GLU A 88 -4.61 -7.09 -6.47
C GLU A 88 -3.65 -6.02 -5.99
N ILE A 89 -2.42 -6.44 -5.66
CA ILE A 89 -1.35 -5.53 -5.25
C ILE A 89 -0.23 -5.59 -6.27
N LYS A 90 0.26 -4.42 -6.68
CA LYS A 90 1.47 -4.29 -7.49
C LYS A 90 2.50 -3.55 -6.68
N TRP A 91 3.60 -4.22 -6.41
CA TRP A 91 4.72 -3.68 -5.66
C TRP A 91 5.82 -3.29 -6.65
N HIS A 92 6.05 -1.99 -6.80
CA HIS A 92 7.01 -1.47 -7.77
C HIS A 92 8.36 -1.22 -7.09
N TYR A 93 9.44 -1.53 -7.81
CA TYR A 93 10.79 -1.30 -7.30
C TYR A 93 11.72 -0.85 -8.44
N GLU A 94 12.73 -0.06 -8.09
CA GLU A 94 13.77 0.35 -9.03
C GLU A 94 14.70 -0.83 -9.31
N GLU A 95 15.22 -0.93 -10.54
CA GLU A 95 16.06 -2.04 -10.99
C GLU A 95 17.23 -2.33 -10.03
N ASP A 96 17.85 -1.31 -9.50
CA ASP A 96 19.02 -1.44 -8.63
C ASP A 96 18.69 -1.44 -7.13
N ASP A 97 17.42 -1.43 -6.77
CA ASP A 97 16.98 -1.41 -5.37
C ASP A 97 16.66 -2.82 -4.87
N GLU A 98 17.70 -3.54 -4.47
CA GLU A 98 17.55 -4.91 -3.97
C GLU A 98 16.77 -4.98 -2.67
N ASP A 99 16.89 -3.96 -1.81
CA ASP A 99 16.17 -3.92 -0.53
C ASP A 99 14.67 -3.84 -0.76
N MET A 100 14.24 -3.01 -1.71
CA MET A 100 12.82 -2.87 -2.03
C MET A 100 12.28 -4.14 -2.68
N LEU A 101 13.05 -4.77 -3.54
CA LEU A 101 12.68 -6.06 -4.14
C LEU A 101 12.49 -7.11 -3.05
N GLU A 102 13.43 -7.22 -2.14
CA GLU A 102 13.37 -8.20 -1.05
C GLU A 102 12.17 -7.94 -0.14
N ALA A 103 11.90 -6.68 0.18
CA ALA A 103 10.73 -6.33 0.98
C ALA A 103 9.42 -6.77 0.31
N GLY A 104 9.32 -6.57 -1.01
CA GLY A 104 8.15 -7.03 -1.78
C GLY A 104 8.00 -8.55 -1.74
N GLU A 105 9.11 -9.27 -1.88
CA GLU A 105 9.09 -10.73 -1.80
C GLU A 105 8.66 -11.22 -0.43
N ASP A 106 9.09 -10.53 0.63
CA ASP A 106 8.69 -10.88 1.99
C ASP A 106 7.19 -10.71 2.20
N TYR A 107 6.61 -9.60 1.73
CA TYR A 107 5.16 -9.42 1.82
C TYR A 107 4.42 -10.44 0.97
N GLN A 108 4.90 -10.70 -0.26
CA GLN A 108 4.29 -11.67 -1.15
C GLN A 108 4.18 -13.05 -0.49
N ALA A 109 5.17 -13.41 0.31
CA ALA A 109 5.23 -14.71 0.96
C ALA A 109 4.19 -14.88 2.07
N ILE A 110 3.73 -13.77 2.69
CA ILE A 110 2.84 -13.82 3.85
C ILE A 110 1.43 -13.28 3.59
N ILE A 111 1.22 -12.57 2.47
CA ILE A 111 -0.07 -11.97 2.14
C ILE A 111 -0.83 -12.87 1.17
N ASN A 112 -2.07 -13.15 1.48
CA ASN A 112 -2.94 -14.03 0.69
C ASN A 112 -3.78 -13.22 -0.32
N ILE A 113 -3.11 -12.45 -1.16
CA ILE A 113 -3.71 -11.63 -2.22
C ILE A 113 -2.83 -11.79 -3.45
N PRO A 114 -3.38 -11.76 -4.68
CA PRO A 114 -2.55 -11.68 -5.88
C PRO A 114 -1.59 -10.50 -5.77
N PHE A 115 -0.31 -10.80 -5.73
CA PHE A 115 0.75 -9.83 -5.44
C PHE A 115 1.82 -9.92 -6.51
N LYS A 116 1.95 -8.85 -7.29
CA LYS A 116 2.92 -8.78 -8.38
C LYS A 116 4.06 -7.85 -8.01
N ILE A 117 5.27 -8.28 -8.28
CA ILE A 117 6.47 -7.48 -8.07
C ILE A 117 6.87 -6.94 -9.43
N VAL A 118 6.89 -5.62 -9.59
CA VAL A 118 7.04 -4.94 -10.88
C VAL A 118 8.27 -4.05 -10.87
N GLU A 119 9.19 -4.31 -11.79
CA GLU A 119 10.36 -3.46 -11.96
C GLU A 119 9.96 -2.17 -12.68
N ILE A 120 10.43 -1.03 -12.16
CA ILE A 120 10.14 0.27 -12.76
C ILE A 120 11.06 0.44 -13.97
N GLU A 121 10.46 0.65 -15.13
CA GLU A 121 11.20 0.91 -16.35
C GLU A 121 11.34 2.43 -16.53
N GLU A 122 12.54 2.86 -16.92
CA GLU A 122 12.83 4.26 -17.19
C GLU A 122 12.95 4.52 -18.69
#